data_d59a2da37b3440ce0b3311c774438aaa
#
_entry.id   d59a2da37b3440ce0b3311c774438aaa
#
_cell.length_a   1.000
_cell.length_b   1.000
_cell.length_c   1.000
_cell.angle_alpha   90.00
_cell.angle_beta   90.00
_cell.angle_gamma   90.00
#
_symmetry.space_group_name_H-M   'P 1'
#
loop_
_entity.id
_entity.type
_entity.pdbx_description
1 polymer ?
#
loop_
_entity_poly.entity_id
_entity_poly.type
_entity_poly.pdbx_seq_one_letter_code
_entity_poly.pdbx_strand_id
1 'polypeptide(L)'
;MTSRGAALLAAASLLLAACGHRVAAPGAPASPIAAVALPKTTVEAQAEFDEGLRVMKQGRKHYKEARPHLEKAAALDGKLFEAWHDLGIIETALGNYDKAADDFRKALDIQPGSRKTVLAYGESLRRGHQAKRAAKVYADWLSSDPNDAEMRARYGQVLRESQDKADLEESLEQARLLLAQGGENVAQTVIAYNALGLTYYKMGKLDLAETALHKAADLDAKSAFVWNNLGLVAFERGRDQEAFLDFQKASELDPKYVQARLNKAVVYLDCGDYKRARAELERAVEIDPNDAEAQVALGVAARGDGKLDLARKAYERALDIEPDYPPALYDLGVLYMDFDKDTVKAKDYLHQYTQAASSTDPKRADAEARLKELK
;
A
#
# COMPACT_ATOMS: atom_id res chain seq x y z
N MET A 1 -8.59 18.57 -19.91
CA MET A 1 -8.31 18.73 -18.46
C MET A 1 -7.20 17.73 -18.16
N THR A 2 -5.98 18.20 -18.09
CA THR A 2 -4.79 17.39 -17.76
C THR A 2 -4.89 17.06 -16.27
N SER A 3 -5.12 15.80 -15.94
CA SER A 3 -5.22 15.35 -14.55
C SER A 3 -3.84 15.39 -13.88
N ARG A 4 -3.50 16.50 -13.23
CA ARG A 4 -2.33 16.61 -12.34
C ARG A 4 -2.38 15.56 -11.20
N GLY A 5 -3.59 15.10 -10.85
CA GLY A 5 -3.81 14.11 -9.79
C GLY A 5 -3.47 12.66 -10.11
N ALA A 6 -3.32 12.29 -11.38
CA ALA A 6 -3.08 10.88 -11.73
C ALA A 6 -1.70 10.36 -11.24
N ALA A 7 -0.70 11.21 -11.16
CA ALA A 7 0.63 10.86 -10.66
C ALA A 7 0.71 10.73 -9.13
N LEU A 8 -0.22 11.40 -8.41
CA LEU A 8 -0.28 11.33 -6.94
C LEU A 8 -1.25 10.24 -6.43
N LEU A 9 -2.11 9.71 -7.30
CA LEU A 9 -3.17 8.76 -6.91
C LEU A 9 -2.68 7.36 -6.56
N ALA A 10 -1.58 6.93 -7.13
CA ALA A 10 -0.95 5.65 -6.77
C ALA A 10 -0.37 5.68 -5.34
N ALA A 11 0.03 6.86 -4.89
CA ALA A 11 0.71 7.09 -3.62
C ALA A 11 -0.19 7.18 -2.37
N ALA A 12 -1.51 7.35 -2.51
CA ALA A 12 -2.42 7.48 -1.35
C ALA A 12 -2.76 6.15 -0.65
N SER A 13 -2.25 5.02 -1.14
CA SER A 13 -2.65 3.68 -0.69
C SER A 13 -1.91 3.12 0.54
N LEU A 14 -0.91 3.80 1.09
CA LEU A 14 0.04 3.21 2.05
C LEU A 14 -0.04 3.73 3.48
N LEU A 15 -1.24 3.99 4.04
CA LEU A 15 -1.31 4.72 5.29
C LEU A 15 -2.11 4.10 6.43
N LEU A 16 -1.60 3.01 6.98
CA LEU A 16 -1.87 2.59 8.37
C LEU A 16 -0.78 1.71 8.99
N ALA A 17 0.41 1.62 8.38
CA ALA A 17 1.47 0.75 8.89
C ALA A 17 2.37 1.36 9.99
N ALA A 18 2.18 2.62 10.39
CA ALA A 18 3.14 3.34 11.25
C ALA A 18 2.64 3.72 12.65
N CYS A 19 1.53 3.19 13.16
CA CYS A 19 1.14 3.45 14.55
C CYS A 19 1.38 2.23 15.44
N GLY A 20 2.65 1.87 15.64
CA GLY A 20 3.10 0.97 16.69
C GLY A 20 3.19 1.65 18.07
N HIS A 21 2.22 2.44 18.49
CA HIS A 21 2.08 2.87 19.87
C HIS A 21 0.95 2.06 20.52
N ARG A 22 1.35 1.15 21.40
CA ARG A 22 0.44 0.47 22.32
C ARG A 22 -0.22 1.51 23.22
N VAL A 23 -1.43 1.94 22.86
CA VAL A 23 -2.34 2.55 23.83
C VAL A 23 -3.19 1.42 24.38
N ALA A 24 -2.98 1.08 25.65
CA ALA A 24 -3.86 0.16 26.38
C ALA A 24 -5.25 0.79 26.47
N ALA A 25 -6.23 0.20 25.80
CA ALA A 25 -7.63 0.55 25.96
C ALA A 25 -8.12 0.06 27.33
N PRO A 26 -8.92 0.85 28.08
CA PRO A 26 -9.63 0.35 29.25
C PRO A 26 -10.71 -0.64 28.79
N GLY A 27 -10.71 -1.81 29.42
CA GLY A 27 -11.48 -2.97 29.02
C GLY A 27 -13.00 -2.76 29.03
N ALA A 28 -13.58 -3.02 27.86
CA ALA A 28 -14.94 -3.53 27.80
C ALA A 28 -14.87 -5.07 27.87
N PRO A 29 -15.76 -5.77 28.60
CA PRO A 29 -15.73 -7.22 28.65
C PRO A 29 -16.10 -7.79 27.28
N ALA A 30 -15.10 -8.36 26.60
CA ALA A 30 -15.34 -9.20 25.44
C ALA A 30 -16.23 -10.37 25.88
N SER A 31 -17.37 -10.55 25.21
CA SER A 31 -18.13 -11.78 25.33
C SER A 31 -17.20 -12.95 25.08
N PRO A 32 -17.16 -13.98 25.93
CA PRO A 32 -16.27 -15.09 25.73
C PRO A 32 -16.77 -15.88 24.52
N ILE A 33 -16.15 -15.66 23.36
CA ILE A 33 -16.15 -16.68 22.32
C ILE A 33 -15.44 -17.85 22.98
N ALA A 34 -16.17 -18.94 23.22
CA ALA A 34 -15.65 -20.11 23.86
C ALA A 34 -14.34 -20.50 23.15
N ALA A 35 -13.24 -20.52 23.90
CA ALA A 35 -11.96 -20.96 23.38
C ALA A 35 -12.14 -22.43 22.97
N VAL A 36 -12.29 -22.68 21.68
CA VAL A 36 -12.24 -24.04 21.13
C VAL A 36 -10.83 -24.54 21.40
N ALA A 37 -10.72 -25.57 22.25
CA ALA A 37 -9.44 -26.20 22.52
C ALA A 37 -8.91 -26.74 21.20
N LEU A 38 -7.84 -26.13 20.70
CA LEU A 38 -7.18 -26.58 19.48
C LEU A 38 -6.64 -28.00 19.67
N PRO A 39 -6.76 -28.89 18.68
CA PRO A 39 -6.20 -30.23 18.77
C PRO A 39 -4.69 -30.17 18.99
N LYS A 40 -4.13 -31.09 19.76
CA LYS A 40 -2.69 -31.18 20.01
C LYS A 40 -1.98 -31.46 18.69
N THR A 41 -1.17 -30.51 18.25
CA THR A 41 -0.24 -30.66 17.12
C THR A 41 0.69 -31.85 17.32
N THR A 42 1.03 -32.56 16.25
CA THR A 42 2.04 -33.62 16.30
C THR A 42 3.42 -33.05 16.63
N VAL A 43 4.26 -33.79 17.34
CA VAL A 43 5.60 -33.35 17.71
C VAL A 43 6.43 -32.97 16.47
N GLU A 44 6.26 -33.71 15.39
CA GLU A 44 6.97 -33.45 14.13
C GLU A 44 6.47 -32.18 13.45
N ALA A 45 5.16 -31.96 13.40
CA ALA A 45 4.59 -30.72 12.85
C ALA A 45 5.05 -29.49 13.65
N GLN A 46 5.08 -29.61 14.99
CA GLN A 46 5.58 -28.53 15.85
C GLN A 46 7.07 -28.24 15.61
N ALA A 47 7.90 -29.27 15.45
CA ALA A 47 9.32 -29.07 15.18
C ALA A 47 9.59 -28.35 13.87
N GLU A 48 8.86 -28.69 12.80
CA GLU A 48 8.96 -27.99 11.52
C GLU A 48 8.43 -26.55 11.62
N PHE A 49 7.34 -26.33 12.34
CA PHE A 49 6.82 -24.98 12.59
C PHE A 49 7.84 -24.11 13.32
N ASP A 50 8.43 -24.62 14.41
CA ASP A 50 9.43 -23.91 15.22
C ASP A 50 10.67 -23.55 14.37
N GLU A 51 11.12 -24.44 13.50
CA GLU A 51 12.24 -24.18 12.59
C GLU A 51 11.86 -23.11 11.56
N GLY A 52 10.68 -23.21 10.91
CA GLY A 52 10.17 -22.19 10.01
C GLY A 52 10.10 -20.81 10.67
N LEU A 53 9.56 -20.75 11.90
CA LEU A 53 9.48 -19.52 12.68
C LEU A 53 10.86 -18.96 13.05
N ARG A 54 11.82 -19.85 13.38
CA ARG A 54 13.22 -19.46 13.68
C ARG A 54 13.86 -18.78 12.47
N VAL A 55 13.67 -19.34 11.28
CA VAL A 55 14.18 -18.78 10.02
C VAL A 55 13.46 -17.47 9.68
N MET A 56 12.14 -17.43 9.82
CA MET A 56 11.32 -16.24 9.55
C MET A 56 11.74 -15.04 10.43
N LYS A 57 12.10 -15.26 11.69
CA LYS A 57 12.59 -14.23 12.62
C LYS A 57 13.91 -13.58 12.18
N GLN A 58 14.67 -14.19 11.27
CA GLN A 58 15.90 -13.59 10.73
C GLN A 58 15.61 -12.48 9.70
N GLY A 59 14.35 -12.29 9.35
CA GLY A 59 13.86 -11.21 8.50
C GLY A 59 13.44 -11.65 7.10
N ARG A 60 12.84 -10.70 6.38
CA ARG A 60 12.15 -10.93 5.09
C ARG A 60 13.01 -11.64 4.03
N LYS A 61 14.32 -11.37 3.98
CA LYS A 61 15.26 -12.03 3.05
C LYS A 61 15.32 -13.56 3.19
N HIS A 62 14.94 -14.09 4.36
CA HIS A 62 14.94 -15.53 4.67
C HIS A 62 13.55 -16.18 4.52
N TYR A 63 12.52 -15.44 4.05
CA TYR A 63 11.18 -15.98 3.91
C TYR A 63 11.08 -17.12 2.90
N LYS A 64 11.89 -17.09 1.82
CA LYS A 64 11.97 -18.20 0.87
C LYS A 64 12.52 -19.49 1.52
N GLU A 65 13.38 -19.35 2.51
CA GLU A 65 13.95 -20.47 3.27
C GLU A 65 12.98 -20.96 4.38
N ALA A 66 12.25 -20.06 5.02
CA ALA A 66 11.27 -20.42 6.07
C ALA A 66 10.06 -21.15 5.50
N ARG A 67 9.62 -20.79 4.27
CA ARG A 67 8.40 -21.31 3.65
C ARG A 67 8.29 -22.83 3.62
N PRO A 68 9.28 -23.62 3.15
CA PRO A 68 9.16 -25.09 3.08
C PRO A 68 8.97 -25.75 4.45
N HIS A 69 9.51 -25.20 5.52
CA HIS A 69 9.30 -25.70 6.88
C HIS A 69 7.85 -25.50 7.33
N LEU A 70 7.28 -24.32 7.08
CA LEU A 70 5.87 -24.04 7.40
C LEU A 70 4.91 -24.85 6.52
N GLU A 71 5.22 -25.04 5.23
CA GLU A 71 4.45 -25.92 4.33
C GLU A 71 4.46 -27.38 4.84
N LYS A 72 5.62 -27.87 5.32
CA LYS A 72 5.73 -29.20 5.90
C LYS A 72 4.97 -29.32 7.22
N ALA A 73 5.05 -28.32 8.09
CA ALA A 73 4.28 -28.27 9.33
C ALA A 73 2.77 -28.34 9.05
N ALA A 74 2.27 -27.52 8.10
CA ALA A 74 0.87 -27.50 7.69
C ALA A 74 0.42 -28.80 6.97
N ALA A 75 1.34 -29.49 6.28
CA ALA A 75 1.06 -30.80 5.68
C ALA A 75 0.98 -31.92 6.72
N LEU A 76 1.79 -31.88 7.75
CA LEU A 76 1.78 -32.84 8.88
C LEU A 76 0.59 -32.64 9.81
N ASP A 77 0.19 -31.40 10.03
CA ASP A 77 -0.99 -31.04 10.79
C ASP A 77 -1.78 -29.93 10.10
N GLY A 78 -2.76 -30.34 9.27
CA GLY A 78 -3.63 -29.43 8.53
C GLY A 78 -4.48 -28.50 9.42
N LYS A 79 -4.53 -28.73 10.74
CA LYS A 79 -5.22 -27.90 11.73
C LYS A 79 -4.29 -26.99 12.53
N LEU A 80 -3.01 -26.92 12.17
CA LEU A 80 -2.06 -26.01 12.77
C LEU A 80 -2.31 -24.59 12.23
N PHE A 81 -3.15 -23.85 12.93
CA PHE A 81 -3.57 -22.50 12.57
C PHE A 81 -2.39 -21.56 12.30
N GLU A 82 -1.38 -21.59 13.20
CA GLU A 82 -0.22 -20.72 13.13
C GLU A 82 0.59 -20.94 11.85
N ALA A 83 0.72 -22.17 11.38
CA ALA A 83 1.45 -22.48 10.15
C ALA A 83 0.77 -21.86 8.92
N TRP A 84 -0.56 -21.98 8.80
CA TRP A 84 -1.32 -21.35 7.71
C TRP A 84 -1.30 -19.82 7.78
N HIS A 85 -1.40 -19.27 9.01
CA HIS A 85 -1.30 -17.82 9.19
C HIS A 85 0.05 -17.28 8.73
N ASP A 86 1.16 -17.91 9.19
CA ASP A 86 2.52 -17.45 8.89
C ASP A 86 2.91 -17.72 7.42
N LEU A 87 2.39 -18.79 6.80
CA LEU A 87 2.47 -18.98 5.34
C LEU A 87 1.83 -17.80 4.60
N GLY A 88 0.61 -17.40 4.98
CA GLY A 88 -0.04 -16.23 4.40
C GLY A 88 0.79 -14.95 4.52
N ILE A 89 1.46 -14.73 5.66
CA ILE A 89 2.38 -13.60 5.86
C ILE A 89 3.58 -13.69 4.89
N ILE A 90 4.21 -14.87 4.80
CA ILE A 90 5.35 -15.08 3.89
C ILE A 90 4.95 -14.87 2.44
N GLU A 91 3.85 -15.47 2.00
CA GLU A 91 3.39 -15.37 0.61
C GLU A 91 3.01 -13.92 0.25
N THR A 92 2.39 -13.18 1.19
CA THR A 92 2.15 -11.73 1.03
C THR A 92 3.46 -10.97 0.85
N ALA A 93 4.47 -11.28 1.65
CA ALA A 93 5.76 -10.62 1.58
C ALA A 93 6.55 -10.97 0.29
N LEU A 94 6.29 -12.13 -0.29
CA LEU A 94 6.86 -12.58 -1.56
C LEU A 94 6.06 -12.11 -2.79
N GLY A 95 4.93 -11.42 -2.60
CA GLY A 95 4.06 -10.96 -3.68
C GLY A 95 3.09 -12.01 -4.23
N ASN A 96 3.01 -13.20 -3.63
CA ASN A 96 2.13 -14.29 -4.05
C ASN A 96 0.73 -14.15 -3.43
N TYR A 97 0.03 -13.07 -3.75
CA TYR A 97 -1.20 -12.64 -3.05
C TYR A 97 -2.35 -13.66 -3.13
N ASP A 98 -2.51 -14.38 -4.24
CA ASP A 98 -3.55 -15.42 -4.35
C ASP A 98 -3.27 -16.61 -3.43
N LYS A 99 -2.01 -17.05 -3.35
CA LYS A 99 -1.59 -18.11 -2.43
C LYS A 99 -1.72 -17.67 -0.97
N ALA A 100 -1.31 -16.42 -0.67
CA ALA A 100 -1.51 -15.84 0.65
C ALA A 100 -2.99 -15.83 1.05
N ALA A 101 -3.88 -15.46 0.13
CA ALA A 101 -5.33 -15.47 0.35
C ALA A 101 -5.86 -16.87 0.67
N ASP A 102 -5.36 -17.90 -0.02
CA ASP A 102 -5.74 -19.30 0.26
C ASP A 102 -5.23 -19.77 1.63
N ASP A 103 -4.01 -19.41 2.00
CA ASP A 103 -3.43 -19.80 3.28
C ASP A 103 -4.12 -19.09 4.45
N PHE A 104 -4.40 -17.79 4.34
CA PHE A 104 -5.21 -17.08 5.35
C PHE A 104 -6.62 -17.63 5.48
N ARG A 105 -7.26 -18.03 4.36
CA ARG A 105 -8.58 -18.66 4.41
C ARG A 105 -8.54 -19.96 5.18
N LYS A 106 -7.55 -20.85 4.93
CA LYS A 106 -7.37 -22.10 5.70
C LYS A 106 -7.15 -21.80 7.19
N ALA A 107 -6.38 -20.77 7.52
CA ALA A 107 -6.21 -20.35 8.92
C ALA A 107 -7.55 -19.91 9.53
N LEU A 108 -8.38 -19.15 8.82
CA LEU A 108 -9.69 -18.70 9.28
C LEU A 108 -10.72 -19.84 9.32
N ASP A 109 -10.61 -20.87 8.49
CA ASP A 109 -11.44 -22.08 8.59
C ASP A 109 -11.19 -22.83 9.91
N ILE A 110 -9.95 -22.74 10.44
CA ILE A 110 -9.57 -23.33 11.73
C ILE A 110 -9.97 -22.41 12.89
N GLN A 111 -9.69 -21.12 12.77
CA GLN A 111 -9.97 -20.12 13.80
C GLN A 111 -10.66 -18.88 13.20
N PRO A 112 -11.99 -18.92 12.98
CA PRO A 112 -12.74 -17.83 12.34
C PRO A 112 -12.66 -16.48 13.07
N GLY A 113 -12.50 -16.50 14.41
CA GLY A 113 -12.41 -15.31 15.24
C GLY A 113 -11.00 -14.69 15.34
N SER A 114 -10.08 -15.08 14.48
CA SER A 114 -8.72 -14.52 14.50
C SER A 114 -8.65 -13.15 13.85
N ARG A 115 -8.86 -12.10 14.65
CA ARG A 115 -8.78 -10.69 14.22
C ARG A 115 -7.49 -10.38 13.46
N LYS A 116 -6.33 -10.86 13.98
CA LYS A 116 -5.03 -10.64 13.34
C LYS A 116 -4.97 -11.24 11.93
N THR A 117 -5.58 -12.42 11.72
CA THR A 117 -5.59 -13.10 10.42
C THR A 117 -6.51 -12.37 9.45
N VAL A 118 -7.67 -11.90 9.91
CA VAL A 118 -8.60 -11.10 9.06
C VAL A 118 -7.92 -9.81 8.58
N LEU A 119 -7.20 -9.10 9.46
CA LEU A 119 -6.44 -7.90 9.08
C LEU A 119 -5.36 -8.22 8.04
N ALA A 120 -4.57 -9.26 8.28
CA ALA A 120 -3.49 -9.67 7.38
C ALA A 120 -4.05 -10.15 6.02
N TYR A 121 -5.15 -10.90 6.03
CA TYR A 121 -5.83 -11.36 4.84
C TYR A 121 -6.35 -10.21 3.99
N GLY A 122 -7.11 -9.29 4.60
CA GLY A 122 -7.63 -8.13 3.90
C GLY A 122 -6.52 -7.24 3.33
N GLU A 123 -5.44 -7.02 4.08
CA GLU A 123 -4.29 -6.25 3.59
C GLU A 123 -3.54 -6.97 2.45
N SER A 124 -3.40 -8.29 2.51
CA SER A 124 -2.81 -9.08 1.43
C SER A 124 -3.62 -8.97 0.14
N LEU A 125 -4.95 -9.10 0.23
CA LEU A 125 -5.86 -8.92 -0.90
C LEU A 125 -5.78 -7.51 -1.49
N ARG A 126 -5.71 -6.49 -0.62
CA ARG A 126 -5.55 -5.10 -1.04
C ARG A 126 -4.27 -4.89 -1.83
N ARG A 127 -3.14 -5.40 -1.32
CA ARG A 127 -1.83 -5.33 -2.00
C ARG A 127 -1.80 -6.10 -3.31
N GLY A 128 -2.59 -7.16 -3.42
CA GLY A 128 -2.81 -7.91 -4.65
C GLY A 128 -3.84 -7.29 -5.60
N HIS A 129 -4.21 -6.01 -5.41
CA HIS A 129 -5.20 -5.29 -6.22
C HIS A 129 -6.59 -5.95 -6.26
N GLN A 130 -6.95 -6.72 -5.21
CA GLN A 130 -8.21 -7.44 -5.08
C GLN A 130 -9.17 -6.70 -4.12
N ALA A 131 -9.35 -5.39 -4.33
CA ALA A 131 -10.10 -4.51 -3.42
C ALA A 131 -11.50 -5.03 -3.07
N LYS A 132 -12.26 -5.58 -4.02
CA LYS A 132 -13.61 -6.13 -3.75
C LYS A 132 -13.58 -7.33 -2.80
N ARG A 133 -12.58 -8.21 -2.91
CA ARG A 133 -12.41 -9.34 -1.99
C ARG A 133 -12.00 -8.86 -0.61
N ALA A 134 -11.07 -7.91 -0.53
CA ALA A 134 -10.64 -7.30 0.73
C ALA A 134 -11.82 -6.59 1.44
N ALA A 135 -12.63 -5.83 0.70
CA ALA A 135 -13.83 -5.18 1.22
C ALA A 135 -14.79 -6.19 1.84
N LYS A 136 -15.03 -7.33 1.15
CA LYS A 136 -15.88 -8.39 1.68
C LYS A 136 -15.33 -8.96 2.99
N VAL A 137 -14.04 -9.23 3.09
CA VAL A 137 -13.40 -9.77 4.31
C VAL A 137 -13.64 -8.84 5.50
N TYR A 138 -13.45 -7.53 5.33
CA TYR A 138 -13.69 -6.56 6.40
C TYR A 138 -15.17 -6.37 6.73
N ALA A 139 -16.07 -6.38 5.73
CA ALA A 139 -17.51 -6.30 5.93
C ALA A 139 -18.05 -7.52 6.69
N ASP A 140 -17.59 -8.73 6.34
CA ASP A 140 -17.98 -9.97 7.02
C ASP A 140 -17.57 -9.91 8.52
N TRP A 141 -16.35 -9.42 8.83
CA TRP A 141 -15.92 -9.20 10.21
C TRP A 141 -16.83 -8.20 10.94
N LEU A 142 -17.07 -7.04 10.35
CA LEU A 142 -17.89 -5.97 10.95
C LEU A 142 -19.35 -6.39 11.16
N SER A 143 -19.84 -7.43 10.46
CA SER A 143 -21.15 -8.04 10.74
C SER A 143 -21.18 -8.73 12.11
N SER A 144 -20.05 -9.24 12.58
CA SER A 144 -19.89 -9.92 13.87
C SER A 144 -19.44 -8.98 14.98
N ASP A 145 -18.58 -8.02 14.68
CA ASP A 145 -18.08 -6.98 15.58
C ASP A 145 -18.23 -5.58 14.97
N PRO A 146 -19.41 -4.98 15.03
CA PRO A 146 -19.66 -3.66 14.45
C PRO A 146 -18.87 -2.51 15.09
N ASN A 147 -18.25 -2.75 16.25
CA ASN A 147 -17.51 -1.72 16.98
C ASN A 147 -16.00 -1.76 16.75
N ASP A 148 -15.50 -2.66 15.92
CA ASP A 148 -14.07 -2.70 15.59
C ASP A 148 -13.69 -1.51 14.69
N ALA A 149 -13.17 -0.46 15.32
CA ALA A 149 -12.81 0.80 14.67
C ALA A 149 -11.69 0.62 13.64
N GLU A 150 -10.72 -0.29 13.90
CA GLU A 150 -9.63 -0.54 12.96
C GLU A 150 -10.12 -1.27 11.70
N MET A 151 -10.94 -2.31 11.86
CA MET A 151 -11.56 -2.99 10.72
C MET A 151 -12.41 -2.04 9.89
N ARG A 152 -13.18 -1.17 10.54
CA ARG A 152 -13.97 -0.14 9.87
C ARG A 152 -13.10 0.83 9.07
N ALA A 153 -11.98 1.29 9.64
CA ALA A 153 -11.04 2.16 8.96
C ALA A 153 -10.41 1.46 7.74
N ARG A 154 -10.04 0.17 7.86
CA ARG A 154 -9.51 -0.65 6.75
C ARG A 154 -10.56 -0.89 5.67
N TYR A 155 -11.80 -1.18 6.06
CA TYR A 155 -12.90 -1.34 5.12
C TYR A 155 -13.10 -0.06 4.29
N GLY A 156 -13.24 1.10 4.95
CA GLY A 156 -13.34 2.38 4.27
C GLY A 156 -12.12 2.69 3.38
N GLN A 157 -10.90 2.30 3.78
CA GLN A 157 -9.70 2.47 2.96
C GLN A 157 -9.81 1.69 1.64
N VAL A 158 -10.17 0.41 1.71
CA VAL A 158 -10.27 -0.45 0.52
C VAL A 158 -11.38 0.03 -0.44
N LEU A 159 -12.50 0.48 0.11
CA LEU A 159 -13.59 1.08 -0.68
C LEU A 159 -13.15 2.33 -1.44
N ARG A 160 -12.23 3.13 -0.88
CA ARG A 160 -11.67 4.31 -1.58
C ARG A 160 -10.73 3.96 -2.74
N GLU A 161 -10.22 2.74 -2.82
CA GLU A 161 -9.41 2.28 -3.95
C GLU A 161 -10.27 1.95 -5.18
N SER A 162 -11.57 1.76 -4.99
CA SER A 162 -12.54 1.63 -6.07
C SER A 162 -12.80 2.97 -6.76
N GLN A 163 -13.14 2.93 -8.04
CA GLN A 163 -13.65 4.09 -8.76
C GLN A 163 -15.20 4.11 -8.79
N ASP A 164 -15.83 3.12 -8.16
CA ASP A 164 -17.28 3.02 -8.10
C ASP A 164 -17.85 4.04 -7.10
N LYS A 165 -18.86 4.77 -7.55
CA LYS A 165 -19.54 5.77 -6.72
C LYS A 165 -20.19 5.15 -5.48
N ALA A 166 -20.76 3.95 -5.61
CA ALA A 166 -21.39 3.26 -4.49
C ALA A 166 -20.35 2.88 -3.41
N ASP A 167 -19.17 2.42 -3.81
CA ASP A 167 -18.09 2.11 -2.88
C ASP A 167 -17.58 3.38 -2.16
N LEU A 168 -17.52 4.52 -2.85
CA LEU A 168 -17.15 5.79 -2.23
C LEU A 168 -18.24 6.31 -1.27
N GLU A 169 -19.52 6.12 -1.59
CA GLU A 169 -20.64 6.44 -0.68
C GLU A 169 -20.61 5.55 0.57
N GLU A 170 -20.35 4.27 0.41
CA GLU A 170 -20.16 3.33 1.52
C GLU A 170 -18.93 3.70 2.36
N SER A 171 -17.79 4.04 1.73
CA SER A 171 -16.61 4.54 2.45
C SER A 171 -16.92 5.77 3.29
N LEU A 172 -17.75 6.69 2.76
CA LEU A 172 -18.17 7.88 3.49
C LEU A 172 -19.01 7.51 4.72
N GLU A 173 -19.90 6.53 4.58
CA GLU A 173 -20.71 6.04 5.70
C GLU A 173 -19.83 5.37 6.77
N GLN A 174 -18.87 4.54 6.36
CA GLN A 174 -17.93 3.93 7.32
C GLN A 174 -17.11 4.98 8.07
N ALA A 175 -16.69 6.07 7.42
CA ALA A 175 -15.97 7.16 8.08
C ALA A 175 -16.87 7.94 9.06
N ARG A 176 -18.16 8.12 8.76
CA ARG A 176 -19.15 8.73 9.68
C ARG A 176 -19.40 7.85 10.92
N LEU A 177 -19.55 6.55 10.70
CA LEU A 177 -19.70 5.59 11.79
C LEU A 177 -18.47 5.58 12.69
N LEU A 178 -17.26 5.61 12.08
CA LEU A 178 -16.01 5.71 12.84
C LEU A 178 -15.95 7.00 13.67
N LEU A 179 -16.40 8.12 13.11
CA LEU A 179 -16.49 9.39 13.83
C LEU A 179 -17.49 9.31 15.00
N ALA A 180 -18.66 8.71 14.79
CA ALA A 180 -19.66 8.53 15.82
C ALA A 180 -19.17 7.63 16.97
N GLN A 181 -18.34 6.61 16.65
CA GLN A 181 -17.72 5.73 17.63
C GLN A 181 -16.56 6.37 18.39
N GLY A 182 -15.92 7.41 17.79
CA GLY A 182 -14.71 8.04 18.34
C GLY A 182 -14.92 8.66 19.72
N GLY A 183 -16.09 9.27 19.95
CA GLY A 183 -16.45 9.86 21.25
C GLY A 183 -15.33 10.80 21.75
N GLU A 184 -14.81 10.52 22.95
CA GLU A 184 -13.69 11.26 23.55
C GLU A 184 -12.30 10.75 23.10
N ASN A 185 -12.24 9.70 22.29
CA ASN A 185 -10.98 9.17 21.79
C ASN A 185 -10.44 10.03 20.63
N VAL A 186 -9.58 10.97 20.96
CA VAL A 186 -8.99 11.93 20.02
C VAL A 186 -8.30 11.20 18.86
N ALA A 187 -7.52 10.14 19.10
CA ALA A 187 -6.80 9.42 18.06
C ALA A 187 -7.77 8.78 17.04
N GLN A 188 -8.85 8.17 17.52
CA GLN A 188 -9.89 7.61 16.65
C GLN A 188 -10.63 8.70 15.87
N THR A 189 -10.91 9.83 16.52
CA THR A 189 -11.57 10.97 15.88
C THR A 189 -10.71 11.59 14.78
N VAL A 190 -9.38 11.68 14.97
CA VAL A 190 -8.41 12.09 13.92
C VAL A 190 -8.46 11.14 12.73
N ILE A 191 -8.43 9.83 12.98
CA ILE A 191 -8.53 8.81 11.91
C ILE A 191 -9.85 8.96 11.15
N ALA A 192 -10.95 9.20 11.85
CA ALA A 192 -12.27 9.36 11.23
C ALA A 192 -12.35 10.62 10.35
N TYR A 193 -11.88 11.78 10.83
CA TYR A 193 -11.82 13.00 10.01
C TYR A 193 -10.87 12.85 8.82
N ASN A 194 -9.74 12.18 9.00
CA ASN A 194 -8.84 11.88 7.90
C ASN A 194 -9.52 10.96 6.85
N ALA A 195 -10.24 9.93 7.29
CA ALA A 195 -11.01 9.06 6.40
C ALA A 195 -12.10 9.81 5.64
N LEU A 196 -12.83 10.71 6.29
CA LEU A 196 -13.79 11.63 5.66
C LEU A 196 -13.11 12.49 4.61
N GLY A 197 -11.99 13.12 4.96
CA GLY A 197 -11.22 13.98 4.07
C GLY A 197 -10.76 13.25 2.80
N LEU A 198 -10.16 12.07 2.96
CA LEU A 198 -9.71 11.25 1.83
C LEU A 198 -10.88 10.75 0.97
N THR A 199 -12.02 10.41 1.59
CA THR A 199 -13.21 10.00 0.82
C THR A 199 -13.78 11.15 0.02
N TYR A 200 -13.90 12.35 0.61
CA TYR A 200 -14.31 13.55 -0.11
C TYR A 200 -13.32 13.92 -1.23
N TYR A 201 -12.02 13.79 -0.98
CA TYR A 201 -10.98 13.99 -2.01
C TYR A 201 -11.23 13.06 -3.21
N LYS A 202 -11.42 11.76 -2.98
CA LYS A 202 -11.73 10.78 -4.03
C LYS A 202 -13.04 11.07 -4.77
N MET A 203 -14.01 11.67 -4.09
CA MET A 203 -15.27 12.13 -4.70
C MET A 203 -15.12 13.47 -5.47
N GLY A 204 -13.94 14.08 -5.51
CA GLY A 204 -13.70 15.40 -6.10
C GLY A 204 -14.29 16.57 -5.30
N LYS A 205 -14.74 16.33 -4.07
CA LYS A 205 -15.35 17.35 -3.17
C LYS A 205 -14.27 18.01 -2.33
N LEU A 206 -13.38 18.78 -2.99
CA LEU A 206 -12.15 19.28 -2.38
C LEU A 206 -12.37 20.21 -1.19
N ASP A 207 -13.46 21.02 -1.16
CA ASP A 207 -13.77 21.89 -0.01
C ASP A 207 -14.12 21.10 1.24
N LEU A 208 -14.89 20.02 1.07
CA LEU A 208 -15.24 19.12 2.18
C LEU A 208 -14.04 18.30 2.65
N ALA A 209 -13.17 17.89 1.71
CA ALA A 209 -11.93 17.20 2.01
C ALA A 209 -11.02 18.06 2.88
N GLU A 210 -10.78 19.29 2.46
CA GLU A 210 -9.95 20.26 3.19
C GLU A 210 -10.51 20.56 4.58
N THR A 211 -11.83 20.81 4.67
CA THR A 211 -12.49 21.06 5.96
C THR A 211 -12.32 19.88 6.92
N ALA A 212 -12.53 18.65 6.45
CA ALA A 212 -12.39 17.46 7.29
C ALA A 212 -10.92 17.25 7.74
N LEU A 213 -9.96 17.44 6.83
CA LEU A 213 -8.54 17.30 7.15
C LEU A 213 -8.04 18.38 8.11
N HIS A 214 -8.50 19.63 7.98
CA HIS A 214 -8.20 20.68 8.99
C HIS A 214 -8.76 20.32 10.36
N LYS A 215 -9.97 19.74 10.46
CA LYS A 215 -10.49 19.24 11.73
C LYS A 215 -9.60 18.14 12.34
N ALA A 216 -9.04 17.26 11.50
CA ALA A 216 -8.08 16.26 11.96
C ALA A 216 -6.77 16.93 12.44
N ALA A 217 -6.25 17.95 11.72
CA ALA A 217 -5.04 18.68 12.10
C ALA A 217 -5.21 19.54 13.35
N ASP A 218 -6.40 20.12 13.58
CA ASP A 218 -6.75 20.85 14.80
C ASP A 218 -6.72 19.93 16.04
N LEU A 219 -7.14 18.67 15.87
CA LEU A 219 -7.14 17.67 16.94
C LEU A 219 -5.75 17.09 17.20
N ASP A 220 -4.98 16.87 16.15
CA ASP A 220 -3.58 16.39 16.25
C ASP A 220 -2.68 17.06 15.20
N ALA A 221 -2.11 18.17 15.57
CA ALA A 221 -1.18 18.94 14.73
C ALA A 221 0.15 18.20 14.45
N LYS A 222 0.42 17.06 15.13
CA LYS A 222 1.62 16.24 14.94
C LYS A 222 1.38 15.03 14.03
N SER A 223 0.19 14.86 13.50
CA SER A 223 -0.15 13.75 12.61
C SER A 223 0.44 13.97 11.21
N ALA A 224 1.54 13.31 10.90
CA ALA A 224 2.22 13.41 9.60
C ALA A 224 1.29 13.05 8.43
N PHE A 225 0.47 12.00 8.58
CA PHE A 225 -0.45 11.57 7.52
C PHE A 225 -1.55 12.61 7.23
N VAL A 226 -2.00 13.39 8.22
CA VAL A 226 -3.00 14.45 8.00
C VAL A 226 -2.41 15.57 7.17
N TRP A 227 -1.18 16.03 7.49
CA TRP A 227 -0.49 17.06 6.72
C TRP A 227 -0.19 16.60 5.31
N ASN A 228 0.23 15.34 5.13
CA ASN A 228 0.39 14.79 3.80
C ASN A 228 -0.92 14.84 2.97
N ASN A 229 -2.05 14.54 3.60
CA ASN A 229 -3.33 14.54 2.91
C ASN A 229 -3.87 15.96 2.65
N LEU A 230 -3.56 16.94 3.49
CA LEU A 230 -3.78 18.36 3.19
C LEU A 230 -2.98 18.78 1.97
N GLY A 231 -1.69 18.40 1.91
CA GLY A 231 -0.84 18.62 0.74
C GLY A 231 -1.41 18.02 -0.55
N LEU A 232 -2.01 16.82 -0.50
CA LEU A 232 -2.69 16.23 -1.67
C LEU A 232 -3.86 17.10 -2.15
N VAL A 233 -4.68 17.59 -1.23
CA VAL A 233 -5.83 18.47 -1.57
C VAL A 233 -5.33 19.79 -2.13
N ALA A 234 -4.31 20.40 -1.54
CA ALA A 234 -3.70 21.64 -2.01
C ALA A 234 -3.11 21.46 -3.43
N PHE A 235 -2.41 20.36 -3.69
CA PHE A 235 -1.83 20.06 -5.00
C PHE A 235 -2.91 19.88 -6.08
N GLU A 236 -3.99 19.16 -5.79
CA GLU A 236 -5.12 18.98 -6.71
C GLU A 236 -5.81 20.31 -7.06
N ARG A 237 -5.77 21.26 -6.13
CA ARG A 237 -6.25 22.64 -6.35
C ARG A 237 -5.27 23.52 -7.12
N GLY A 238 -4.08 23.04 -7.47
CA GLY A 238 -3.01 23.82 -8.09
C GLY A 238 -2.33 24.81 -7.14
N ARG A 239 -2.45 24.59 -5.80
CA ARG A 239 -1.77 25.39 -4.77
C ARG A 239 -0.42 24.76 -4.42
N ASP A 240 0.47 24.69 -5.42
CA ASP A 240 1.72 23.89 -5.36
C ASP A 240 2.64 24.29 -4.18
N GLN A 241 2.71 25.59 -3.84
CA GLN A 241 3.52 26.06 -2.70
C GLN A 241 2.96 25.57 -1.36
N GLU A 242 1.64 25.59 -1.19
CA GLU A 242 0.97 25.09 0.01
C GLU A 242 1.14 23.58 0.12
N ALA A 243 0.92 22.86 -0.97
CA ALA A 243 1.14 21.40 -1.05
C ALA A 243 2.56 21.04 -0.63
N PHE A 244 3.56 21.75 -1.13
CA PHE A 244 4.95 21.55 -0.77
C PHE A 244 5.20 21.74 0.74
N LEU A 245 4.67 22.80 1.34
CA LEU A 245 4.83 23.07 2.77
C LEU A 245 4.17 22.00 3.64
N ASP A 246 3.00 21.51 3.22
CA ASP A 246 2.30 20.45 3.93
C ASP A 246 3.03 19.10 3.82
N PHE A 247 3.55 18.72 2.65
CA PHE A 247 4.39 17.53 2.49
C PHE A 247 5.72 17.66 3.25
N GLN A 248 6.32 18.86 3.27
CA GLN A 248 7.51 19.11 4.06
C GLN A 248 7.22 18.90 5.54
N LYS A 249 6.13 19.50 6.06
CA LYS A 249 5.72 19.34 7.46
C LYS A 249 5.45 17.87 7.80
N ALA A 250 4.79 17.12 6.92
CA ALA A 250 4.59 15.69 7.09
C ALA A 250 5.91 14.92 7.21
N SER A 251 6.89 15.20 6.33
CA SER A 251 8.21 14.54 6.34
C SER A 251 9.11 14.97 7.50
N GLU A 252 8.88 16.15 8.10
CA GLU A 252 9.54 16.61 9.32
C GLU A 252 8.95 15.96 10.58
N LEU A 253 7.61 15.80 10.63
CA LEU A 253 6.90 15.14 11.72
C LEU A 253 7.21 13.65 11.80
N ASP A 254 7.29 12.97 10.65
CA ASP A 254 7.73 11.58 10.55
C ASP A 254 8.80 11.44 9.43
N PRO A 255 10.10 11.47 9.79
CA PRO A 255 11.18 11.30 8.80
C PRO A 255 11.19 9.98 8.05
N LYS A 256 10.48 8.96 8.55
CA LYS A 256 10.33 7.64 7.90
C LYS A 256 9.08 7.53 7.04
N TYR A 257 8.29 8.58 6.99
CA TYR A 257 7.08 8.61 6.19
C TYR A 257 7.41 8.77 4.70
N VAL A 258 7.62 7.64 4.02
CA VAL A 258 8.02 7.57 2.60
C VAL A 258 7.09 8.39 1.72
N GLN A 259 5.77 8.28 1.94
CA GLN A 259 4.77 8.92 1.11
C GLN A 259 4.89 10.45 1.05
N ALA A 260 5.19 11.10 2.17
CA ALA A 260 5.39 12.55 2.17
C ALA A 260 6.60 12.96 1.32
N ARG A 261 7.66 12.14 1.30
CA ARG A 261 8.83 12.37 0.44
C ARG A 261 8.52 12.16 -1.03
N LEU A 262 7.76 11.11 -1.36
CA LEU A 262 7.30 10.86 -2.74
C LEU A 262 6.46 12.03 -3.24
N ASN A 263 5.46 12.47 -2.47
CA ASN A 263 4.59 13.59 -2.84
C ASN A 263 5.36 14.90 -2.98
N LYS A 264 6.31 15.18 -2.09
CA LYS A 264 7.20 16.33 -2.19
C LYS A 264 8.07 16.27 -3.46
N ALA A 265 8.57 15.08 -3.79
CA ALA A 265 9.32 14.87 -5.02
C ALA A 265 8.47 15.10 -6.28
N VAL A 266 7.18 14.72 -6.25
CA VAL A 266 6.26 14.99 -7.37
C VAL A 266 6.10 16.50 -7.61
N VAL A 267 6.00 17.30 -6.54
CA VAL A 267 5.96 18.77 -6.69
C VAL A 267 7.25 19.29 -7.35
N TYR A 268 8.40 18.79 -6.97
CA TYR A 268 9.67 19.14 -7.62
C TYR A 268 9.73 18.70 -9.09
N LEU A 269 9.21 17.50 -9.41
CA LEU A 269 9.14 17.00 -10.79
C LEU A 269 8.24 17.87 -11.68
N ASP A 270 7.08 18.29 -11.15
CA ASP A 270 6.15 19.18 -11.88
C ASP A 270 6.78 20.55 -12.17
N CYS A 271 7.63 21.04 -11.28
CA CYS A 271 8.43 22.25 -11.48
C CYS A 271 9.70 22.04 -12.32
N GLY A 272 10.02 20.82 -12.77
CA GLY A 272 11.25 20.49 -13.50
C GLY A 272 12.52 20.49 -12.64
N ASP A 273 12.41 20.55 -11.31
CA ASP A 273 13.56 20.47 -10.40
C ASP A 273 13.95 19.00 -10.12
N TYR A 274 14.44 18.34 -11.16
CA TYR A 274 14.83 16.93 -11.11
C TYR A 274 15.90 16.63 -10.06
N LYS A 275 16.79 17.58 -9.79
CA LYS A 275 17.86 17.39 -8.81
C LYS A 275 17.31 17.28 -7.38
N ARG A 276 16.37 18.17 -6.98
CA ARG A 276 15.75 18.10 -5.65
C ARG A 276 14.79 16.92 -5.56
N ALA A 277 14.02 16.64 -6.61
CA ALA A 277 13.17 15.44 -6.69
C ALA A 277 13.99 14.17 -6.42
N ARG A 278 15.11 14.00 -7.12
CA ARG A 278 16.02 12.87 -6.94
C ARG A 278 16.52 12.75 -5.49
N ALA A 279 16.92 13.85 -4.87
CA ALA A 279 17.43 13.83 -3.49
C ALA A 279 16.36 13.35 -2.47
N GLU A 280 15.09 13.72 -2.63
CA GLU A 280 14.00 13.21 -1.78
C GLU A 280 13.71 11.74 -2.06
N LEU A 281 13.78 11.31 -3.33
CA LEU A 281 13.51 9.94 -3.74
C LEU A 281 14.64 8.97 -3.35
N GLU A 282 15.90 9.41 -3.39
CA GLU A 282 17.03 8.65 -2.83
C GLU A 282 16.79 8.34 -1.34
N ARG A 283 16.30 9.31 -0.56
CA ARG A 283 15.93 9.08 0.84
C ARG A 283 14.71 8.18 1.00
N ALA A 284 13.74 8.29 0.09
CA ALA A 284 12.55 7.42 0.12
C ALA A 284 12.94 5.95 -0.07
N VAL A 285 13.77 5.64 -1.07
CA VAL A 285 14.24 4.26 -1.32
C VAL A 285 15.26 3.75 -0.29
N GLU A 286 15.96 4.64 0.43
CA GLU A 286 16.76 4.26 1.60
C GLU A 286 15.88 3.77 2.76
N ILE A 287 14.70 4.36 2.95
CA ILE A 287 13.74 3.99 4.00
C ILE A 287 13.02 2.69 3.63
N ASP A 288 12.48 2.59 2.41
CA ASP A 288 11.88 1.37 1.86
C ASP A 288 12.51 0.99 0.51
N PRO A 289 13.54 0.13 0.51
CA PRO A 289 14.19 -0.32 -0.72
C PRO A 289 13.32 -1.25 -1.60
N ASN A 290 12.17 -1.68 -1.09
CA ASN A 290 11.26 -2.60 -1.79
C ASN A 290 9.95 -1.93 -2.23
N ASP A 291 9.93 -0.62 -2.29
CA ASP A 291 8.85 0.16 -2.90
C ASP A 291 9.16 0.35 -4.40
N ALA A 292 8.45 -0.40 -5.26
CA ALA A 292 8.63 -0.34 -6.72
C ALA A 292 8.25 1.03 -7.29
N GLU A 293 7.23 1.68 -6.73
CA GLU A 293 6.80 3.03 -7.13
C GLU A 293 7.89 4.06 -6.82
N ALA A 294 8.46 4.03 -5.61
CA ALA A 294 9.57 4.90 -5.22
C ALA A 294 10.79 4.71 -6.13
N GLN A 295 11.11 3.45 -6.51
CA GLN A 295 12.20 3.16 -7.43
C GLN A 295 11.93 3.75 -8.83
N VAL A 296 10.72 3.61 -9.37
CA VAL A 296 10.36 4.22 -10.66
C VAL A 296 10.44 5.74 -10.58
N ALA A 297 9.90 6.35 -9.53
CA ALA A 297 9.96 7.80 -9.33
C ALA A 297 11.42 8.29 -9.28
N LEU A 298 12.32 7.56 -8.58
CA LEU A 298 13.75 7.84 -8.55
C LEU A 298 14.36 7.76 -9.96
N GLY A 299 13.97 6.74 -10.73
CA GLY A 299 14.42 6.59 -12.12
C GLY A 299 14.02 7.78 -12.99
N VAL A 300 12.77 8.24 -12.88
CA VAL A 300 12.26 9.42 -13.60
C VAL A 300 13.04 10.68 -13.23
N ALA A 301 13.23 10.94 -11.93
CA ALA A 301 13.98 12.09 -11.44
C ALA A 301 15.46 12.02 -11.88
N ALA A 302 16.09 10.85 -11.80
CA ALA A 302 17.47 10.63 -12.21
C ALA A 302 17.64 10.84 -13.72
N ARG A 303 16.71 10.36 -14.55
CA ARG A 303 16.71 10.60 -15.99
C ARG A 303 16.63 12.10 -16.30
N GLY A 304 15.72 12.82 -15.65
CA GLY A 304 15.59 14.27 -15.80
C GLY A 304 16.83 15.05 -15.34
N ASP A 305 17.54 14.58 -14.32
CA ASP A 305 18.81 15.14 -13.81
C ASP A 305 20.05 14.68 -14.65
N GLY A 306 19.82 13.94 -15.76
CA GLY A 306 20.89 13.43 -16.62
C GLY A 306 21.72 12.28 -16.04
N LYS A 307 21.26 11.64 -14.96
CA LYS A 307 21.90 10.51 -14.29
C LYS A 307 21.37 9.17 -14.83
N LEU A 308 21.64 8.92 -16.12
CA LEU A 308 21.05 7.80 -16.87
C LEU A 308 21.36 6.41 -16.26
N ASP A 309 22.58 6.21 -15.73
CA ASP A 309 22.94 4.94 -15.07
C ASP A 309 22.16 4.71 -13.78
N LEU A 310 21.90 5.77 -13.03
CA LEU A 310 21.05 5.70 -11.83
C LEU A 310 19.59 5.42 -12.21
N ALA A 311 19.09 6.08 -13.26
CA ALA A 311 17.75 5.86 -13.77
C ALA A 311 17.54 4.40 -14.16
N ARG A 312 18.48 3.82 -14.93
CA ARG A 312 18.43 2.41 -15.34
C ARG A 312 18.38 1.48 -14.13
N LYS A 313 19.32 1.65 -13.18
CA LYS A 313 19.37 0.83 -11.96
C LYS A 313 18.09 0.91 -11.13
N ALA A 314 17.49 2.09 -11.02
CA ALA A 314 16.26 2.28 -10.28
C ALA A 314 15.07 1.57 -10.96
N TYR A 315 14.94 1.68 -12.28
CA TYR A 315 13.91 0.96 -13.03
C TYR A 315 14.10 -0.57 -12.99
N GLU A 316 15.34 -1.05 -13.15
CA GLU A 316 15.67 -2.47 -13.02
C GLU A 316 15.34 -2.98 -11.61
N ARG A 317 15.66 -2.18 -10.58
CA ARG A 317 15.30 -2.52 -9.20
C ARG A 317 13.79 -2.60 -9.00
N ALA A 318 13.00 -1.73 -9.64
CA ALA A 318 11.54 -1.82 -9.60
C ALA A 318 11.04 -3.15 -10.18
N LEU A 319 11.65 -3.63 -11.29
CA LEU A 319 11.33 -4.93 -11.88
C LEU A 319 11.82 -6.14 -11.05
N ASP A 320 12.91 -5.99 -10.28
CA ASP A 320 13.31 -7.02 -9.30
C ASP A 320 12.26 -7.20 -8.19
N ILE A 321 11.55 -6.12 -7.85
CA ILE A 321 10.50 -6.10 -6.83
C ILE A 321 9.18 -6.62 -7.42
N GLU A 322 8.79 -6.09 -8.57
CA GLU A 322 7.58 -6.42 -9.32
C GLU A 322 7.94 -6.65 -10.81
N PRO A 323 8.14 -7.90 -11.23
CA PRO A 323 8.66 -8.21 -12.58
C PRO A 323 7.84 -7.66 -13.75
N ASP A 324 6.51 -7.56 -13.57
CA ASP A 324 5.58 -7.08 -14.61
C ASP A 324 5.07 -5.66 -14.33
N TYR A 325 5.85 -4.84 -13.59
CA TYR A 325 5.43 -3.49 -13.21
C TYR A 325 5.41 -2.54 -14.40
N PRO A 326 4.22 -2.17 -14.94
CA PRO A 326 4.13 -1.46 -16.20
C PRO A 326 4.89 -0.14 -16.26
N PRO A 327 4.89 0.73 -15.20
CA PRO A 327 5.66 1.97 -15.25
C PRO A 327 7.16 1.75 -15.46
N ALA A 328 7.76 0.75 -14.82
CA ALA A 328 9.17 0.45 -14.96
C ALA A 328 9.51 -0.10 -16.35
N LEU A 329 8.67 -1.00 -16.88
CA LEU A 329 8.82 -1.56 -18.23
C LEU A 329 8.78 -0.45 -19.30
N TYR A 330 7.81 0.46 -19.20
CA TYR A 330 7.68 1.58 -20.12
C TYR A 330 8.90 2.51 -20.05
N ASP A 331 9.27 2.94 -18.85
CA ASP A 331 10.37 3.91 -18.68
C ASP A 331 11.74 3.34 -19.03
N LEU A 332 11.97 2.02 -18.84
CA LEU A 332 13.17 1.33 -19.38
C LEU A 332 13.15 1.26 -20.91
N GLY A 333 12.01 0.92 -21.51
CA GLY A 333 11.86 0.92 -22.96
C GLY A 333 12.20 2.29 -23.57
N VAL A 334 11.67 3.37 -22.97
CA VAL A 334 11.98 4.76 -23.37
C VAL A 334 13.46 5.09 -23.15
N LEU A 335 14.06 4.68 -22.01
CA LEU A 335 15.46 4.93 -21.72
C LEU A 335 16.38 4.29 -22.76
N TYR A 336 16.16 3.01 -23.09
CA TYR A 336 16.94 2.30 -24.09
C TYR A 336 16.74 2.87 -25.50
N MET A 337 15.53 3.29 -25.87
CA MET A 337 15.23 3.87 -27.17
C MET A 337 15.87 5.26 -27.34
N ASP A 338 15.60 6.16 -26.39
CA ASP A 338 15.88 7.59 -26.56
C ASP A 338 17.34 7.95 -26.20
N PHE A 339 17.94 7.25 -25.24
CA PHE A 339 19.26 7.58 -24.69
C PHE A 339 20.35 6.56 -25.05
N ASP A 340 20.12 5.27 -24.77
CA ASP A 340 21.12 4.23 -25.00
C ASP A 340 21.22 3.79 -26.49
N LYS A 341 20.16 4.08 -27.27
CA LYS A 341 20.00 3.66 -28.67
C LYS A 341 20.06 2.14 -28.87
N ASP A 342 19.73 1.38 -27.82
CA ASP A 342 19.59 -0.08 -27.86
C ASP A 342 18.17 -0.45 -28.28
N THR A 343 17.96 -0.54 -29.58
CA THR A 343 16.65 -0.82 -30.18
C THR A 343 16.12 -2.20 -29.83
N VAL A 344 16.99 -3.16 -29.55
CA VAL A 344 16.59 -4.54 -29.18
C VAL A 344 15.96 -4.55 -27.80
N LYS A 345 16.67 -3.98 -26.81
CA LYS A 345 16.12 -3.88 -25.45
C LYS A 345 14.91 -2.96 -25.37
N ALA A 346 14.94 -1.83 -26.07
CA ALA A 346 13.80 -0.93 -26.15
C ALA A 346 12.53 -1.67 -26.61
N LYS A 347 12.66 -2.44 -27.72
CA LYS A 347 11.55 -3.23 -28.26
C LYS A 347 11.06 -4.29 -27.27
N ASP A 348 11.96 -4.99 -26.60
CA ASP A 348 11.63 -6.03 -25.63
C ASP A 348 10.84 -5.45 -24.45
N TYR A 349 11.33 -4.41 -23.78
CA TYR A 349 10.64 -3.77 -22.65
C TYR A 349 9.28 -3.14 -23.04
N LEU A 350 9.19 -2.49 -24.22
CA LEU A 350 7.93 -1.93 -24.68
C LEU A 350 6.89 -3.01 -25.02
N HIS A 351 7.33 -4.18 -25.53
CA HIS A 351 6.43 -5.32 -25.71
C HIS A 351 5.93 -5.89 -24.38
N GLN A 352 6.82 -6.09 -23.41
CA GLN A 352 6.44 -6.52 -22.07
C GLN A 352 5.45 -5.53 -21.45
N TYR A 353 5.71 -4.23 -21.58
CA TYR A 353 4.75 -3.20 -21.12
C TYR A 353 3.37 -3.38 -21.76
N THR A 354 3.28 -3.56 -23.08
CA THR A 354 1.98 -3.72 -23.76
C THR A 354 1.23 -4.99 -23.37
N GLN A 355 1.93 -5.99 -22.83
CA GLN A 355 1.31 -7.21 -22.27
C GLN A 355 0.84 -7.00 -20.84
N ALA A 356 1.63 -6.32 -20.01
CA ALA A 356 1.35 -6.10 -18.59
C ALA A 356 0.35 -4.95 -18.34
N ALA A 357 0.42 -3.88 -19.14
CA ALA A 357 -0.41 -2.70 -18.94
C ALA A 357 -1.87 -2.93 -19.35
N SER A 358 -2.79 -2.29 -18.60
CA SER A 358 -4.21 -2.25 -18.94
C SER A 358 -4.44 -1.67 -20.34
N SER A 359 -5.52 -2.12 -21.00
CA SER A 359 -5.94 -1.56 -22.30
C SER A 359 -6.28 -0.06 -22.23
N THR A 360 -6.58 0.45 -21.05
CA THR A 360 -6.91 1.85 -20.79
C THR A 360 -5.72 2.67 -20.27
N ASP A 361 -4.51 2.08 -20.18
CA ASP A 361 -3.33 2.81 -19.73
C ASP A 361 -3.00 3.96 -20.71
N PRO A 362 -2.85 5.20 -20.21
CA PRO A 362 -2.63 6.37 -21.05
C PRO A 362 -1.32 6.34 -21.85
N LYS A 363 -0.31 5.59 -21.39
CA LYS A 363 1.00 5.45 -22.08
C LYS A 363 0.96 4.37 -23.19
N ARG A 364 -0.12 3.57 -23.27
CA ARG A 364 -0.20 2.45 -24.22
C ARG A 364 -0.08 2.89 -25.68
N ALA A 365 -0.79 3.94 -26.05
CA ALA A 365 -0.76 4.48 -27.40
C ALA A 365 0.66 4.96 -27.81
N ASP A 366 1.39 5.60 -26.89
CA ASP A 366 2.78 6.01 -27.11
C ASP A 366 3.71 4.79 -27.24
N ALA A 367 3.59 3.78 -26.38
CA ALA A 367 4.38 2.56 -26.48
C ALA A 367 4.18 1.83 -27.82
N GLU A 368 2.94 1.72 -28.30
CA GLU A 368 2.59 1.12 -29.58
C GLU A 368 3.14 1.96 -30.78
N ALA A 369 3.17 3.28 -30.67
CA ALA A 369 3.78 4.15 -31.68
C ALA A 369 5.31 3.93 -31.74
N ARG A 370 5.99 3.94 -30.59
CA ARG A 370 7.43 3.66 -30.48
C ARG A 370 7.81 2.29 -31.02
N LEU A 371 7.00 1.27 -30.74
CA LEU A 371 7.22 -0.08 -31.30
C LEU A 371 7.11 -0.13 -32.83
N LYS A 372 6.30 0.75 -33.46
CA LYS A 372 6.23 0.88 -34.92
C LYS A 372 7.47 1.54 -35.49
N GLU A 373 8.07 2.49 -34.78
CA GLU A 373 9.32 3.15 -35.19
C GLU A 373 10.51 2.20 -35.09
N LEU A 374 10.47 1.20 -34.22
CA LEU A 374 11.52 0.20 -34.02
C LEU A 374 11.44 -1.01 -34.99
N LYS A 375 10.51 -0.97 -35.94
CA LYS A 375 10.38 -2.00 -36.98
C LYS A 375 11.40 -1.75 -38.11
#